data_f79d3558d196558d3596d2ca5c311738
#
_entry.id   f79d3558d196558d3596d2ca5c311738
#
_cell.length_a   1.000
_cell.length_b   1.000
_cell.length_c   1.000
_cell.angle_alpha   90.00
_cell.angle_beta   90.00
_cell.angle_gamma   90.00
#
_symmetry.space_group_name_H-M   'P 1'
#
loop_
_entity.id
_entity.type
_entity.pdbx_description
1 polymer ?
#
loop_
_entity_poly.entity_id
_entity_poly.type
_entity_poly.pdbx_seq_one_letter_code
_entity_poly.pdbx_strand_id
1 'polypeptide(L)'
;NIPDLTTPGKKDPVKVTITLPNGKVVTVEIPVNVTPIEDIVKKQGDPITAEDVEKHIPKGVKVINIGDKPTTDIPGERPSIPVEIELPDGRKITVDVPVIVTPTVRQIVVPQGTPITQDDVKGHIDLPKEPGWEIVEVGEIPTTIPAGVKPSVKVKIKVPTGEIVEVEVPIIVTPTVTPIVVEVGTPITEDEVKKHVDLPEGWKITKVGEIPKTNTPGDKASVTVELELPDGRKVTVDVPVKVTPKSNHGDSQGNNGSSTTHIVTRYQDGDGKEISPEENGSHGPKTLEGYEYTGTKTDKNGNVIHTYKKVVTPTRSEQPVLPVRPTDPEKPVATPTQVSRTESNQAVSETTVANDKKELPNTGTEDKAGLASLGLLGMLSAFGLVARKKKED
;
A
#
# COMPACT_ATOMS: atom_id res chain seq x y z
N ASN A 1 -29.99 -32.50 17.81
CA ASN A 1 -28.88 -32.63 16.86
C ASN A 1 -27.82 -31.59 17.22
N ILE A 2 -26.56 -32.01 17.27
CA ILE A 2 -25.44 -31.12 17.38
C ILE A 2 -25.08 -30.66 15.94
N PRO A 3 -24.99 -29.37 15.65
CA PRO A 3 -24.63 -28.87 14.31
C PRO A 3 -23.20 -29.24 13.94
N ASP A 4 -22.89 -29.18 12.65
CA ASP A 4 -21.50 -29.30 12.18
C ASP A 4 -20.66 -28.13 12.66
N LEU A 5 -19.60 -28.41 13.42
CA LEU A 5 -18.67 -27.43 13.98
C LEU A 5 -17.37 -27.32 13.16
N THR A 6 -17.28 -28.00 12.02
CA THR A 6 -16.06 -27.99 11.16
C THR A 6 -15.90 -26.72 10.33
N THR A 7 -16.99 -25.98 10.09
CA THR A 7 -16.98 -24.72 9.34
C THR A 7 -17.32 -23.53 10.24
N PRO A 8 -16.62 -22.39 10.11
CA PRO A 8 -16.93 -21.18 10.87
C PRO A 8 -18.31 -20.60 10.57
N GLY A 9 -18.81 -19.79 11.50
CA GLY A 9 -20.05 -19.03 11.36
C GLY A 9 -21.17 -19.47 12.28
N LYS A 10 -22.32 -18.79 12.14
CA LYS A 10 -23.52 -19.06 12.90
C LYS A 10 -24.12 -20.41 12.45
N LYS A 11 -24.39 -21.28 13.40
CA LYS A 11 -24.98 -22.62 13.17
C LYS A 11 -26.41 -22.67 13.63
N ASP A 12 -27.09 -23.74 13.24
CA ASP A 12 -28.42 -24.03 13.78
C ASP A 12 -28.35 -24.17 15.30
N PRO A 13 -29.32 -23.62 16.03
CA PRO A 13 -29.34 -23.71 17.48
C PRO A 13 -29.54 -25.15 17.96
N VAL A 14 -28.84 -25.49 19.03
CA VAL A 14 -29.06 -26.78 19.71
C VAL A 14 -30.36 -26.72 20.54
N LYS A 15 -31.31 -27.58 20.22
CA LYS A 15 -32.57 -27.71 20.98
C LYS A 15 -32.38 -28.64 22.17
N VAL A 16 -32.57 -28.11 23.37
CA VAL A 16 -32.51 -28.86 24.62
C VAL A 16 -33.90 -28.92 25.21
N THR A 17 -34.38 -30.16 25.43
CA THR A 17 -35.68 -30.42 26.04
C THR A 17 -35.50 -30.68 27.53
N ILE A 18 -36.16 -29.89 28.36
CA ILE A 18 -36.09 -29.95 29.81
C ILE A 18 -37.48 -30.38 30.33
N THR A 19 -37.52 -31.44 31.12
CA THR A 19 -38.73 -31.82 31.85
C THR A 19 -38.70 -31.21 33.24
N LEU A 20 -39.67 -30.38 33.54
CA LEU A 20 -39.78 -29.71 34.83
C LEU A 20 -40.35 -30.69 35.89
N PRO A 21 -40.16 -30.39 37.20
CA PRO A 21 -40.68 -31.26 38.27
C PRO A 21 -42.20 -31.48 38.24
N ASN A 22 -42.96 -30.61 37.62
CA ASN A 22 -44.40 -30.73 37.43
C ASN A 22 -44.79 -31.54 36.18
N GLY A 23 -43.83 -32.19 35.50
CA GLY A 23 -44.03 -32.98 34.28
C GLY A 23 -44.16 -32.17 32.99
N LYS A 24 -44.11 -30.85 33.05
CA LYS A 24 -44.16 -29.99 31.85
C LYS A 24 -42.81 -30.03 31.12
N VAL A 25 -42.86 -30.18 29.81
CA VAL A 25 -41.69 -30.19 28.93
C VAL A 25 -41.52 -28.81 28.32
N VAL A 26 -40.30 -28.24 28.40
CA VAL A 26 -39.92 -26.98 27.81
C VAL A 26 -38.73 -27.21 26.89
N THR A 27 -38.76 -26.66 25.69
CA THR A 27 -37.60 -26.67 24.75
C THR A 27 -36.93 -25.32 24.77
N VAL A 28 -35.61 -25.34 24.99
CA VAL A 28 -34.74 -24.16 24.95
C VAL A 28 -33.83 -24.29 23.74
N GLU A 29 -33.68 -23.23 22.97
CA GLU A 29 -32.75 -23.15 21.84
C GLU A 29 -31.46 -22.44 22.27
N ILE A 30 -30.34 -23.16 22.15
CA ILE A 30 -29.02 -22.64 22.48
C ILE A 30 -28.35 -22.21 21.16
N PRO A 31 -28.09 -20.91 20.95
CA PRO A 31 -27.41 -20.45 19.75
C PRO A 31 -25.95 -20.96 19.72
N VAL A 32 -25.50 -21.37 18.53
CA VAL A 32 -24.15 -21.86 18.29
C VAL A 32 -23.49 -20.97 17.26
N ASN A 33 -22.29 -20.49 17.58
CA ASN A 33 -21.41 -19.76 16.65
C ASN A 33 -20.01 -20.37 16.71
N VAL A 34 -19.48 -20.75 15.54
CA VAL A 34 -18.12 -21.29 15.41
C VAL A 34 -17.21 -20.16 14.97
N THR A 35 -16.26 -19.79 15.83
CA THR A 35 -15.25 -18.77 15.55
C THR A 35 -13.95 -19.48 15.12
N PRO A 36 -13.41 -19.21 13.94
CA PRO A 36 -12.12 -19.76 13.53
C PRO A 36 -11.00 -19.18 14.41
N ILE A 37 -9.93 -19.94 14.58
CA ILE A 37 -8.66 -19.40 15.02
C ILE A 37 -7.96 -18.89 13.77
N GLU A 38 -7.68 -17.57 13.75
CA GLU A 38 -7.01 -16.94 12.64
C GLU A 38 -5.53 -17.34 12.58
N ASP A 39 -4.95 -17.36 11.38
CA ASP A 39 -3.56 -17.72 11.17
C ASP A 39 -2.62 -16.63 11.72
N ILE A 40 -1.54 -17.04 12.36
CA ILE A 40 -0.42 -16.16 12.65
C ILE A 40 0.36 -15.97 11.35
N VAL A 41 0.31 -14.75 10.79
CA VAL A 41 1.09 -14.40 9.61
C VAL A 41 2.37 -13.68 10.04
N LYS A 42 3.53 -14.25 9.70
CA LYS A 42 4.85 -13.69 10.00
C LYS A 42 5.67 -13.48 8.74
N LYS A 43 6.55 -12.47 8.75
CA LYS A 43 7.56 -12.33 7.69
C LYS A 43 8.64 -13.37 7.89
N GLN A 44 9.25 -13.80 6.80
CA GLN A 44 10.40 -14.70 6.85
C GLN A 44 11.50 -14.11 7.75
N GLY A 45 11.98 -14.92 8.70
CA GLY A 45 12.99 -14.55 9.69
C GLY A 45 12.45 -13.84 10.94
N ASP A 46 11.20 -13.38 10.98
CA ASP A 46 10.63 -12.74 12.17
C ASP A 46 10.24 -13.79 13.21
N PRO A 47 10.70 -13.69 14.47
CA PRO A 47 10.36 -14.68 15.49
C PRO A 47 8.88 -14.61 15.89
N ILE A 48 8.31 -15.78 16.24
CA ILE A 48 6.97 -15.86 16.81
C ILE A 48 7.06 -15.69 18.32
N THR A 49 6.44 -14.65 18.86
CA THR A 49 6.40 -14.36 20.29
C THR A 49 5.21 -15.04 20.97
N ALA A 50 5.19 -15.10 22.31
CA ALA A 50 4.01 -15.55 23.05
C ALA A 50 2.81 -14.61 22.82
N GLU A 51 3.06 -13.31 22.75
CA GLU A 51 2.04 -12.30 22.50
C GLU A 51 1.38 -12.47 21.13
N ASP A 52 2.14 -12.87 20.10
CA ASP A 52 1.56 -13.17 18.78
C ASP A 52 0.56 -14.32 18.86
N VAL A 53 0.87 -15.35 19.64
CA VAL A 53 -0.03 -16.50 19.82
C VAL A 53 -1.27 -16.09 20.63
N GLU A 54 -1.08 -15.37 21.73
CA GLU A 54 -2.19 -14.94 22.60
C GLU A 54 -3.20 -14.04 21.92
N LYS A 55 -2.75 -13.19 20.98
CA LYS A 55 -3.64 -12.32 20.16
C LYS A 55 -4.62 -13.11 19.31
N HIS A 56 -4.27 -14.33 18.92
CA HIS A 56 -5.09 -15.21 18.07
C HIS A 56 -5.99 -16.16 18.86
N ILE A 57 -5.85 -16.16 20.19
CA ILE A 57 -6.74 -16.92 21.07
C ILE A 57 -8.00 -16.10 21.39
N PRO A 58 -9.19 -16.72 21.33
CA PRO A 58 -10.44 -16.03 21.63
C PRO A 58 -10.45 -15.39 23.02
N LYS A 59 -11.05 -14.20 23.12
CA LYS A 59 -11.17 -13.49 24.40
C LYS A 59 -12.05 -14.28 25.38
N GLY A 60 -11.72 -14.24 26.65
CA GLY A 60 -12.50 -14.87 27.73
C GLY A 60 -12.02 -16.27 28.12
N VAL A 61 -10.97 -16.78 27.51
CA VAL A 61 -10.29 -17.99 27.95
C VAL A 61 -8.91 -17.65 28.50
N LYS A 62 -8.36 -18.50 29.33
CA LYS A 62 -7.04 -18.33 29.91
C LYS A 62 -6.03 -19.23 29.22
N VAL A 63 -4.97 -18.67 28.67
CA VAL A 63 -3.84 -19.43 28.13
C VAL A 63 -3.06 -20.03 29.27
N ILE A 64 -2.88 -21.37 29.26
CA ILE A 64 -2.13 -22.13 30.28
C ILE A 64 -0.72 -22.40 29.81
N ASN A 65 -0.60 -22.89 28.57
CA ASN A 65 0.69 -23.25 27.99
C ASN A 65 0.68 -23.01 26.49
N ILE A 66 1.78 -22.54 25.96
CA ILE A 66 2.05 -22.40 24.52
C ILE A 66 3.10 -23.42 24.17
N GLY A 67 2.80 -24.30 23.24
CA GLY A 67 3.72 -25.33 22.77
C GLY A 67 4.86 -24.80 21.92
N ASP A 68 5.57 -25.72 21.26
CA ASP A 68 6.71 -25.40 20.42
C ASP A 68 6.29 -24.51 19.24
N LYS A 69 7.08 -23.46 19.02
CA LYS A 69 6.88 -22.53 17.92
C LYS A 69 7.76 -22.95 16.74
N PRO A 70 7.19 -23.03 15.53
CA PRO A 70 7.99 -23.35 14.35
C PRO A 70 8.97 -22.23 14.02
N THR A 71 10.04 -22.55 13.27
CA THR A 71 10.93 -21.55 12.69
C THR A 71 10.25 -20.81 11.55
N THR A 72 10.64 -19.56 11.33
CA THR A 72 10.12 -18.70 10.27
C THR A 72 11.13 -18.53 9.11
N ASP A 73 12.18 -19.35 9.07
CA ASP A 73 13.27 -19.22 8.09
C ASP A 73 12.85 -19.55 6.66
N ILE A 74 11.77 -20.30 6.49
CA ILE A 74 11.28 -20.75 5.19
C ILE A 74 9.84 -20.27 5.04
N PRO A 75 9.47 -19.59 3.94
CA PRO A 75 8.10 -19.18 3.69
C PRO A 75 7.17 -20.38 3.50
N GLY A 76 5.90 -20.18 3.76
CA GLY A 76 4.86 -21.19 3.64
C GLY A 76 4.11 -21.49 4.93
N GLU A 77 3.22 -22.47 4.85
CA GLU A 77 2.54 -23.01 6.02
C GLU A 77 3.55 -23.73 6.92
N ARG A 78 3.49 -23.41 8.19
CA ARG A 78 4.33 -24.03 9.22
C ARG A 78 3.48 -24.93 10.12
N PRO A 79 4.11 -25.85 10.86
CA PRO A 79 3.38 -26.59 11.89
C PRO A 79 2.62 -25.64 12.81
N SER A 80 1.35 -25.97 13.09
CA SER A 80 0.54 -25.18 14.02
C SER A 80 1.13 -25.24 15.43
N ILE A 81 0.88 -24.18 16.22
CA ILE A 81 1.31 -24.09 17.59
C ILE A 81 0.21 -24.65 18.48
N PRO A 82 0.43 -25.75 19.20
CA PRO A 82 -0.56 -26.27 20.15
C PRO A 82 -0.60 -25.36 21.39
N VAL A 83 -1.79 -24.88 21.74
CA VAL A 83 -2.00 -23.99 22.89
C VAL A 83 -2.99 -24.64 23.85
N GLU A 84 -2.57 -24.89 25.08
CA GLU A 84 -3.46 -25.34 26.16
C GLU A 84 -4.18 -24.12 26.74
N ILE A 85 -5.50 -24.14 26.71
CA ILE A 85 -6.36 -23.08 27.25
C ILE A 85 -7.30 -23.64 28.31
N GLU A 86 -7.63 -22.81 29.31
CA GLU A 86 -8.65 -23.09 30.32
C GLU A 86 -9.92 -22.31 29.97
N LEU A 87 -10.99 -23.02 29.82
CA LEU A 87 -12.32 -22.48 29.58
C LEU A 87 -12.90 -21.89 30.88
N PRO A 88 -13.90 -21.00 30.79
CA PRO A 88 -14.55 -20.40 31.97
C PRO A 88 -15.15 -21.41 32.97
N ASP A 89 -15.41 -22.63 32.52
CA ASP A 89 -15.92 -23.72 33.36
C ASP A 89 -14.82 -24.57 34.02
N GLY A 90 -13.54 -24.16 33.85
CA GLY A 90 -12.36 -24.82 34.40
C GLY A 90 -11.83 -26.00 33.58
N ARG A 91 -12.48 -26.37 32.46
CA ARG A 91 -11.95 -27.42 31.57
C ARG A 91 -10.77 -26.92 30.77
N LYS A 92 -9.80 -27.81 30.56
CA LYS A 92 -8.62 -27.55 29.74
C LYS A 92 -8.78 -28.24 28.39
N ILE A 93 -8.46 -27.54 27.35
CA ILE A 93 -8.42 -28.06 25.98
C ILE A 93 -7.16 -27.56 25.27
N THR A 94 -6.72 -28.29 24.26
CA THR A 94 -5.66 -27.83 23.36
C THR A 94 -6.27 -27.38 22.06
N VAL A 95 -5.84 -26.21 21.58
CA VAL A 95 -6.20 -25.65 20.28
C VAL A 95 -4.95 -25.47 19.46
N ASP A 96 -5.06 -25.70 18.15
CA ASP A 96 -3.95 -25.52 17.22
C ASP A 96 -4.06 -24.16 16.55
N VAL A 97 -3.05 -23.30 16.73
CA VAL A 97 -2.97 -22.00 16.09
C VAL A 97 -2.13 -22.12 14.81
N PRO A 98 -2.71 -21.95 13.64
CA PRO A 98 -1.99 -22.10 12.37
C PRO A 98 -0.96 -21.00 12.20
N VAL A 99 0.11 -21.29 11.44
CA VAL A 99 1.19 -20.34 11.17
C VAL A 99 1.49 -20.30 9.68
N ILE A 100 1.51 -19.09 9.12
CA ILE A 100 1.91 -18.82 7.74
C ILE A 100 3.10 -17.85 7.76
N VAL A 101 4.17 -18.20 7.04
CA VAL A 101 5.33 -17.35 6.84
C VAL A 101 5.29 -16.78 5.43
N THR A 102 5.26 -15.45 5.32
CA THR A 102 5.26 -14.77 4.03
C THR A 102 6.65 -14.77 3.39
N PRO A 103 6.75 -14.75 2.05
CA PRO A 103 8.04 -14.67 1.37
C PRO A 103 8.75 -13.34 1.66
N THR A 104 10.07 -13.34 1.48
CA THR A 104 10.89 -12.13 1.58
C THR A 104 10.48 -11.14 0.50
N VAL A 105 10.41 -9.88 0.90
CA VAL A 105 10.12 -8.75 0.01
C VAL A 105 11.32 -7.80 0.01
N ARG A 106 11.80 -7.48 -1.20
CA ARG A 106 12.89 -6.52 -1.39
C ARG A 106 12.33 -5.15 -1.72
N GLN A 107 12.99 -4.10 -1.22
CA GLN A 107 12.64 -2.71 -1.49
C GLN A 107 12.92 -2.36 -2.97
N ILE A 108 12.02 -1.63 -3.60
CA ILE A 108 12.23 -1.01 -4.91
C ILE A 108 12.89 0.35 -4.70
N VAL A 109 14.01 0.58 -5.38
CA VAL A 109 14.70 1.88 -5.41
C VAL A 109 14.84 2.30 -6.86
N VAL A 110 14.22 3.41 -7.23
CA VAL A 110 14.23 3.93 -8.61
C VAL A 110 14.52 5.42 -8.63
N PRO A 111 15.17 5.96 -9.68
CA PRO A 111 15.30 7.39 -9.89
C PRO A 111 13.94 8.07 -10.07
N GLN A 112 13.86 9.33 -9.66
CA GLN A 112 12.67 10.16 -9.89
C GLN A 112 12.28 10.17 -11.36
N GLY A 113 10.99 9.95 -11.63
CA GLY A 113 10.42 9.91 -12.97
C GLY A 113 10.56 8.56 -13.69
N THR A 114 11.22 7.57 -13.10
CA THR A 114 11.25 6.20 -13.65
C THR A 114 9.94 5.49 -13.33
N PRO A 115 9.17 5.05 -14.31
CA PRO A 115 7.93 4.33 -14.05
C PRO A 115 8.22 2.97 -13.42
N ILE A 116 7.38 2.56 -12.48
CA ILE A 116 7.40 1.23 -11.87
C ILE A 116 6.24 0.44 -12.48
N THR A 117 6.52 -0.76 -12.96
CA THR A 117 5.52 -1.66 -13.52
C THR A 117 5.07 -2.71 -12.49
N GLN A 118 3.96 -3.40 -12.77
CA GLN A 118 3.55 -4.52 -11.94
C GLN A 118 4.58 -5.65 -11.92
N ASP A 119 5.29 -5.85 -13.02
CA ASP A 119 6.33 -6.89 -13.11
C ASP A 119 7.56 -6.53 -12.29
N ASP A 120 7.91 -5.24 -12.18
CA ASP A 120 8.94 -4.78 -11.25
C ASP A 120 8.55 -5.09 -9.80
N VAL A 121 7.29 -4.82 -9.42
CA VAL A 121 6.79 -5.14 -8.08
C VAL A 121 6.86 -6.64 -7.81
N LYS A 122 6.39 -7.48 -8.74
CA LYS A 122 6.44 -8.94 -8.61
C LYS A 122 7.87 -9.46 -8.51
N GLY A 123 8.81 -8.87 -9.28
CA GLY A 123 10.23 -9.23 -9.27
C GLY A 123 10.96 -8.92 -7.95
N HIS A 124 10.34 -8.13 -7.06
CA HIS A 124 10.88 -7.81 -5.73
C HIS A 124 10.31 -8.69 -4.61
N ILE A 125 9.54 -9.71 -4.96
CA ILE A 125 9.04 -10.72 -4.02
C ILE A 125 9.72 -12.04 -4.34
N ASP A 126 10.44 -12.60 -3.36
CA ASP A 126 11.12 -13.89 -3.51
C ASP A 126 10.13 -15.04 -3.31
N LEU A 127 9.22 -15.17 -4.30
CA LEU A 127 8.14 -16.16 -4.24
C LEU A 127 8.74 -17.58 -4.29
N PRO A 128 8.35 -18.49 -3.37
CA PRO A 128 8.79 -19.87 -3.40
C PRO A 128 8.43 -20.55 -4.72
N LYS A 129 9.31 -21.48 -5.17
CA LYS A 129 9.14 -22.21 -6.45
C LYS A 129 8.20 -23.41 -6.34
N GLU A 130 7.82 -23.78 -5.13
CA GLU A 130 6.89 -24.87 -4.86
C GLU A 130 5.50 -24.54 -5.46
N PRO A 131 4.78 -25.56 -5.94
CA PRO A 131 3.45 -25.35 -6.52
C PRO A 131 2.47 -24.77 -5.47
N GLY A 132 1.56 -23.93 -5.93
CA GLY A 132 0.50 -23.35 -5.11
C GLY A 132 0.75 -21.91 -4.66
N TRP A 133 1.96 -21.37 -4.88
CA TRP A 133 2.25 -19.96 -4.69
C TRP A 133 1.88 -19.16 -5.94
N GLU A 134 1.08 -18.11 -5.79
CA GLU A 134 0.65 -17.25 -6.90
C GLU A 134 0.44 -15.81 -6.43
N ILE A 135 0.96 -14.84 -7.16
CA ILE A 135 0.59 -13.44 -6.97
C ILE A 135 -0.75 -13.20 -7.67
N VAL A 136 -1.80 -12.99 -6.89
CA VAL A 136 -3.18 -12.85 -7.41
C VAL A 136 -3.55 -11.40 -7.66
N GLU A 137 -2.93 -10.44 -6.94
CA GLU A 137 -3.22 -9.02 -7.10
C GLU A 137 -2.00 -8.18 -6.76
N VAL A 138 -1.73 -7.16 -7.57
CA VAL A 138 -0.78 -6.08 -7.29
C VAL A 138 -1.60 -4.81 -7.11
N GLY A 139 -1.48 -4.18 -5.96
CA GLY A 139 -2.20 -2.97 -5.61
C GLY A 139 -1.75 -1.74 -6.38
N GLU A 140 -2.22 -0.58 -5.97
CA GLU A 140 -1.90 0.69 -6.60
C GLU A 140 -0.40 1.00 -6.49
N ILE A 141 0.22 1.30 -7.64
CA ILE A 141 1.62 1.68 -7.73
C ILE A 141 1.71 3.21 -7.64
N PRO A 142 2.44 3.76 -6.65
CA PRO A 142 2.54 5.20 -6.48
C PRO A 142 3.33 5.87 -7.60
N THR A 143 3.12 7.18 -7.77
CA THR A 143 3.91 7.99 -8.69
C THR A 143 5.34 8.10 -8.22
N THR A 144 6.28 8.18 -9.17
CA THR A 144 7.71 8.32 -8.89
C THR A 144 8.19 9.77 -8.90
N ILE A 145 7.29 10.73 -8.82
CA ILE A 145 7.55 12.18 -8.67
C ILE A 145 6.70 12.67 -7.49
N PRO A 146 7.28 13.49 -6.60
CA PRO A 146 8.71 13.83 -6.42
C PRO A 146 9.53 12.67 -5.83
N ALA A 147 10.84 12.86 -5.65
CA ALA A 147 11.70 11.95 -4.89
C ALA A 147 11.20 11.79 -3.44
N GLY A 148 11.47 10.66 -2.82
CA GLY A 148 11.04 10.41 -1.44
C GLY A 148 10.65 8.96 -1.18
N VAL A 149 10.31 8.68 0.07
CA VAL A 149 9.65 7.45 0.47
C VAL A 149 8.22 7.48 -0.05
N LYS A 150 7.82 6.43 -0.74
CA LYS A 150 6.45 6.30 -1.26
C LYS A 150 5.62 5.32 -0.42
N PRO A 151 4.28 5.39 -0.51
CA PRO A 151 3.44 4.31 0.00
C PRO A 151 3.89 2.96 -0.55
N SER A 152 3.97 1.94 0.30
CA SER A 152 4.26 0.58 -0.14
C SER A 152 3.15 0.05 -1.04
N VAL A 153 3.53 -0.77 -2.03
CA VAL A 153 2.56 -1.48 -2.85
C VAL A 153 2.12 -2.74 -2.12
N LYS A 154 0.83 -2.88 -1.88
CA LYS A 154 0.22 -4.08 -1.31
C LYS A 154 0.08 -5.14 -2.38
N VAL A 155 0.55 -6.34 -2.08
CA VAL A 155 0.49 -7.47 -3.00
C VAL A 155 -0.17 -8.64 -2.31
N LYS A 156 -1.21 -9.19 -2.93
CA LYS A 156 -1.90 -10.39 -2.44
C LYS A 156 -1.29 -11.63 -3.06
N ILE A 157 -0.92 -12.55 -2.21
CA ILE A 157 -0.28 -13.81 -2.57
C ILE A 157 -1.16 -14.94 -2.09
N LYS A 158 -1.53 -15.84 -2.99
CA LYS A 158 -2.16 -17.10 -2.66
C LYS A 158 -1.08 -18.08 -2.24
N VAL A 159 -1.27 -18.72 -1.09
CA VAL A 159 -0.37 -19.76 -0.57
C VAL A 159 -0.90 -21.16 -0.92
N PRO A 160 -0.10 -22.24 -0.79
CA PRO A 160 -0.51 -23.60 -1.18
C PRO A 160 -1.79 -24.10 -0.54
N THR A 161 -2.14 -23.62 0.65
CA THR A 161 -3.42 -23.94 1.33
C THR A 161 -4.64 -23.32 0.64
N GLY A 162 -4.45 -22.38 -0.29
CA GLY A 162 -5.49 -21.62 -0.95
C GLY A 162 -5.81 -20.29 -0.26
N GLU A 163 -5.23 -20.02 0.90
CA GLU A 163 -5.37 -18.75 1.62
C GLU A 163 -4.66 -17.62 0.89
N ILE A 164 -5.09 -16.38 1.17
CA ILE A 164 -4.48 -15.18 0.60
C ILE A 164 -3.83 -14.39 1.72
N VAL A 165 -2.52 -14.17 1.60
CA VAL A 165 -1.74 -13.30 2.48
C VAL A 165 -1.39 -12.00 1.76
N GLU A 166 -1.29 -10.89 2.49
CA GLU A 166 -0.88 -9.60 1.96
C GLU A 166 0.56 -9.31 2.40
N VAL A 167 1.38 -8.89 1.44
CA VAL A 167 2.73 -8.36 1.70
C VAL A 167 2.83 -6.95 1.15
N GLU A 168 3.75 -6.16 1.71
CA GLU A 168 3.98 -4.78 1.30
C GLU A 168 5.37 -4.65 0.68
N VAL A 169 5.44 -4.14 -0.56
CA VAL A 169 6.68 -3.84 -1.28
C VAL A 169 7.03 -2.37 -1.06
N PRO A 170 8.08 -2.06 -0.27
CA PRO A 170 8.48 -0.69 0.00
C PRO A 170 9.08 -0.03 -1.25
N ILE A 171 8.81 1.26 -1.44
CA ILE A 171 9.32 2.04 -2.57
C ILE A 171 10.06 3.26 -2.07
N ILE A 172 11.26 3.47 -2.59
CA ILE A 172 12.03 4.70 -2.45
C ILE A 172 12.32 5.24 -3.84
N VAL A 173 12.02 6.50 -4.03
CA VAL A 173 12.36 7.24 -5.24
C VAL A 173 13.56 8.13 -4.92
N THR A 174 14.70 7.88 -5.60
CA THR A 174 15.90 8.68 -5.41
C THR A 174 15.81 10.02 -6.15
N PRO A 175 16.51 11.05 -5.65
CA PRO A 175 16.52 12.36 -6.28
C PRO A 175 17.17 12.31 -7.66
N THR A 176 16.87 13.34 -8.45
CA THR A 176 17.51 13.57 -9.73
C THR A 176 18.99 13.90 -9.51
N VAL A 177 19.84 13.37 -10.40
CA VAL A 177 21.25 13.73 -10.47
C VAL A 177 21.54 14.33 -11.84
N THR A 178 22.44 15.31 -11.88
CA THR A 178 22.91 15.93 -13.12
C THR A 178 24.35 15.52 -13.40
N PRO A 179 24.73 15.32 -14.68
CA PRO A 179 26.11 14.96 -15.02
C PRO A 179 27.10 16.08 -14.67
N ILE A 180 28.27 15.71 -14.15
CA ILE A 180 29.41 16.58 -14.01
C ILE A 180 30.16 16.62 -15.35
N VAL A 181 30.28 17.79 -15.94
CA VAL A 181 31.02 17.98 -17.20
C VAL A 181 32.18 18.94 -16.96
N VAL A 182 33.41 18.44 -17.08
CA VAL A 182 34.63 19.24 -16.85
C VAL A 182 35.64 19.07 -18.00
N GLU A 183 36.55 20.05 -18.18
CA GLU A 183 37.65 19.90 -19.12
C GLU A 183 38.79 19.03 -18.54
N VAL A 184 39.58 18.43 -19.44
CA VAL A 184 40.78 17.67 -19.08
C VAL A 184 41.67 18.47 -18.13
N GLY A 185 42.02 17.87 -17.00
CA GLY A 185 42.86 18.45 -15.98
C GLY A 185 42.16 19.32 -14.94
N THR A 186 40.82 19.52 -15.07
CA THR A 186 40.03 20.22 -14.04
C THR A 186 39.71 19.25 -12.92
N PRO A 187 40.13 19.52 -11.66
CA PRO A 187 39.82 18.65 -10.54
C PRO A 187 38.31 18.72 -10.18
N ILE A 188 37.74 17.60 -9.86
CA ILE A 188 36.36 17.51 -9.29
C ILE A 188 36.53 17.39 -7.77
N THR A 189 35.79 18.19 -7.02
CA THR A 189 35.77 18.12 -5.54
C THR A 189 34.50 17.45 -5.05
N GLU A 190 34.49 16.97 -3.79
CA GLU A 190 33.27 16.44 -3.16
C GLU A 190 32.12 17.46 -3.16
N ASP A 191 32.43 18.73 -2.92
CA ASP A 191 31.43 19.80 -2.91
C ASP A 191 30.83 20.05 -4.30
N GLU A 192 31.60 19.82 -5.34
CA GLU A 192 31.10 19.86 -6.71
C GLU A 192 30.14 18.68 -6.95
N VAL A 193 30.52 17.47 -6.54
CA VAL A 193 29.63 16.30 -6.65
C VAL A 193 28.29 16.52 -5.94
N LYS A 194 28.32 17.09 -4.74
CA LYS A 194 27.09 17.35 -3.93
C LYS A 194 26.13 18.30 -4.63
N LYS A 195 26.61 19.29 -5.40
CA LYS A 195 25.77 20.23 -6.15
C LYS A 195 25.02 19.58 -7.31
N HIS A 196 25.50 18.42 -7.76
CA HIS A 196 24.87 17.65 -8.84
C HIS A 196 23.79 16.65 -8.38
N VAL A 197 23.45 16.66 -7.08
CA VAL A 197 22.35 15.89 -6.51
C VAL A 197 21.26 16.86 -6.07
N ASP A 198 20.06 16.76 -6.66
CA ASP A 198 18.89 17.56 -6.28
C ASP A 198 18.27 17.00 -4.99
N LEU A 199 18.91 17.35 -3.86
CA LEU A 199 18.65 16.73 -2.56
C LEU A 199 17.30 17.16 -1.99
N PRO A 200 16.34 16.24 -1.74
CA PRO A 200 15.06 16.58 -1.12
C PRO A 200 15.22 17.11 0.31
N GLU A 201 14.24 17.87 0.77
CA GLU A 201 14.21 18.38 2.14
C GLU A 201 14.32 17.25 3.17
N GLY A 202 15.19 17.46 4.16
CA GLY A 202 15.43 16.49 5.24
C GLY A 202 16.36 15.34 4.89
N TRP A 203 16.76 15.16 3.61
CA TRP A 203 17.77 14.18 3.22
C TRP A 203 19.17 14.71 3.48
N LYS A 204 20.14 13.81 3.66
CA LYS A 204 21.54 14.15 3.89
C LYS A 204 22.45 13.32 3.01
N ILE A 205 23.52 13.94 2.50
CA ILE A 205 24.62 13.21 1.88
C ILE A 205 25.54 12.75 3.02
N THR A 206 25.70 11.45 3.18
CA THR A 206 26.55 10.86 4.23
C THR A 206 27.91 10.46 3.72
N LYS A 207 28.04 10.17 2.41
CA LYS A 207 29.30 9.76 1.81
C LYS A 207 29.32 10.11 0.33
N VAL A 208 30.47 10.60 -0.14
CA VAL A 208 30.82 10.72 -1.55
C VAL A 208 31.85 9.63 -1.86
N GLY A 209 31.62 8.86 -2.90
CA GLY A 209 32.49 7.78 -3.33
C GLY A 209 33.79 8.28 -4.01
N GLU A 210 34.48 7.34 -4.65
CA GLU A 210 35.74 7.68 -5.35
C GLU A 210 35.46 8.59 -6.54
N ILE A 211 36.19 9.73 -6.58
CA ILE A 211 36.08 10.70 -7.65
C ILE A 211 37.10 10.33 -8.74
N PRO A 212 36.68 10.13 -10.00
CA PRO A 212 37.57 9.72 -11.07
C PRO A 212 38.54 10.81 -11.46
N LYS A 213 39.72 10.41 -11.97
CA LYS A 213 40.73 11.34 -12.51
C LYS A 213 40.22 11.93 -13.83
N THR A 214 40.52 13.22 -14.03
CA THR A 214 40.11 13.98 -15.22
C THR A 214 41.21 14.13 -16.26
N ASN A 215 42.27 13.32 -16.21
CA ASN A 215 43.48 13.44 -17.04
C ASN A 215 43.26 13.14 -18.52
N THR A 216 42.19 12.46 -18.88
CA THR A 216 41.87 12.08 -20.27
C THR A 216 40.43 12.42 -20.58
N PRO A 217 40.07 12.81 -21.82
CA PRO A 217 38.71 13.07 -22.20
C PRO A 217 37.88 11.78 -22.26
N GLY A 218 36.55 11.90 -22.27
CA GLY A 218 35.59 10.82 -22.36
C GLY A 218 34.74 10.63 -21.09
N ASP A 219 33.82 9.70 -21.14
CA ASP A 219 33.01 9.34 -20.00
C ASP A 219 33.85 8.62 -18.95
N LYS A 220 33.62 8.93 -17.69
CA LYS A 220 34.31 8.36 -16.54
C LYS A 220 33.37 7.51 -15.71
N ALA A 221 33.93 6.77 -14.76
CA ALA A 221 33.13 6.11 -13.75
C ALA A 221 32.29 7.18 -13.01
N SER A 222 31.00 6.87 -12.81
CA SER A 222 30.13 7.72 -12.00
C SER A 222 30.61 7.77 -10.55
N VAL A 223 30.36 8.89 -9.89
CA VAL A 223 30.62 9.02 -8.45
C VAL A 223 29.38 8.56 -7.68
N THR A 224 29.52 7.47 -6.94
CA THR A 224 28.44 6.97 -6.07
C THR A 224 28.31 7.87 -4.84
N VAL A 225 27.12 8.37 -4.57
CA VAL A 225 26.80 9.22 -3.43
C VAL A 225 25.81 8.50 -2.53
N GLU A 226 26.16 8.32 -1.25
CA GLU A 226 25.27 7.74 -0.25
C GLU A 226 24.39 8.83 0.37
N LEU A 227 23.09 8.60 0.34
CA LEU A 227 22.07 9.49 0.88
C LEU A 227 21.40 8.82 2.08
N GLU A 228 21.18 9.60 3.14
CA GLU A 228 20.38 9.19 4.30
C GLU A 228 19.04 9.92 4.27
N LEU A 229 17.97 9.15 4.38
CA LEU A 229 16.61 9.64 4.44
C LEU A 229 16.25 10.11 5.85
N PRO A 230 15.17 10.90 6.03
CA PRO A 230 14.73 11.35 7.36
C PRO A 230 14.42 10.23 8.35
N ASP A 231 14.09 9.04 7.86
CA ASP A 231 13.81 7.84 8.66
C ASP A 231 15.05 6.99 8.96
N GLY A 232 16.25 7.48 8.57
CA GLY A 232 17.53 6.82 8.80
C GLY A 232 17.91 5.74 7.77
N ARG A 233 17.02 5.42 6.81
CA ARG A 233 17.36 4.51 5.71
C ARG A 233 18.38 5.15 4.78
N LYS A 234 19.21 4.31 4.14
CA LYS A 234 20.25 4.76 3.22
C LYS A 234 19.98 4.24 1.81
N VAL A 235 20.24 5.08 0.82
CA VAL A 235 20.23 4.76 -0.60
C VAL A 235 21.43 5.38 -1.28
N THR A 236 21.76 4.89 -2.46
CA THR A 236 22.85 5.46 -3.27
C THR A 236 22.32 5.99 -4.58
N VAL A 237 22.97 7.05 -5.07
CA VAL A 237 22.79 7.58 -6.41
C VAL A 237 24.14 7.69 -7.10
N ASP A 238 24.18 7.52 -8.41
CA ASP A 238 25.40 7.60 -9.20
C ASP A 238 25.40 8.89 -10.03
N VAL A 239 26.33 9.80 -9.74
CA VAL A 239 26.52 11.07 -10.45
C VAL A 239 27.44 10.82 -11.65
N PRO A 240 26.93 10.90 -12.90
CA PRO A 240 27.76 10.69 -14.08
C PRO A 240 28.85 11.76 -14.24
N VAL A 241 30.01 11.35 -14.71
CA VAL A 241 31.14 12.24 -14.98
C VAL A 241 31.60 12.16 -16.42
N LYS A 242 31.68 13.32 -17.08
CA LYS A 242 32.20 13.46 -18.44
C LYS A 242 33.33 14.45 -18.48
N VAL A 243 34.45 14.06 -19.05
CA VAL A 243 35.62 14.93 -19.26
C VAL A 243 35.67 15.31 -20.72
N THR A 244 35.63 16.62 -21.02
CA THR A 244 35.76 17.16 -22.37
C THR A 244 37.22 17.46 -22.68
N PRO A 245 37.64 17.43 -23.97
CA PRO A 245 38.97 17.89 -24.36
C PRO A 245 39.19 19.32 -23.91
N LYS A 246 40.44 19.66 -23.59
CA LYS A 246 40.81 21.05 -23.29
C LYS A 246 40.56 21.91 -24.51
N SER A 247 39.78 22.98 -24.36
CA SER A 247 39.64 23.98 -25.43
C SER A 247 40.99 24.62 -25.69
N ASN A 248 41.65 24.30 -26.83
CA ASN A 248 42.82 25.02 -27.28
C ASN A 248 42.40 26.43 -27.71
N HIS A 249 42.42 27.39 -26.78
CA HIS A 249 42.49 28.78 -27.16
C HIS A 249 43.88 29.03 -27.70
N GLY A 250 44.09 28.65 -28.97
CA GLY A 250 45.17 29.19 -29.75
C GLY A 250 44.96 30.70 -29.89
N ASP A 251 45.90 31.46 -29.33
CA ASP A 251 46.01 32.89 -29.49
C ASP A 251 45.97 33.24 -30.98
N SER A 252 44.78 33.65 -31.46
CA SER A 252 44.60 34.27 -32.77
C SER A 252 43.65 35.44 -32.57
N GLN A 253 44.31 36.60 -32.53
CA GLN A 253 43.69 37.92 -32.62
C GLN A 253 42.68 37.95 -33.79
N GLY A 254 41.43 38.18 -33.51
CA GLY A 254 40.46 38.59 -34.52
C GLY A 254 39.06 38.05 -34.35
N ASN A 255 38.20 38.88 -33.82
CA ASN A 255 36.76 38.97 -34.03
C ASN A 255 35.81 38.05 -33.25
N ASN A 256 35.32 38.61 -32.19
CA ASN A 256 33.94 38.63 -31.68
C ASN A 256 33.05 37.39 -31.94
N GLY A 257 32.89 36.54 -30.93
CA GLY A 257 31.92 35.48 -30.89
C GLY A 257 32.17 34.55 -29.69
N SER A 258 31.86 35.02 -28.49
CA SER A 258 31.86 34.17 -27.28
C SER A 258 30.83 33.06 -27.45
N SER A 259 31.26 31.87 -27.89
CA SER A 259 30.47 30.67 -27.79
C SER A 259 30.73 30.02 -26.44
N THR A 260 30.18 30.60 -25.40
CA THR A 260 29.89 29.85 -24.20
C THR A 260 28.83 28.80 -24.60
N THR A 261 29.20 27.52 -24.59
CA THR A 261 28.22 26.43 -24.68
C THR A 261 27.29 26.55 -23.48
N HIS A 262 26.24 27.30 -23.65
CA HIS A 262 25.20 27.45 -22.65
C HIS A 262 24.43 26.14 -22.64
N ILE A 263 24.64 25.31 -21.59
CA ILE A 263 23.81 24.13 -21.35
C ILE A 263 22.44 24.64 -20.97
N VAL A 264 21.40 24.07 -21.57
CA VAL A 264 20.00 24.40 -21.30
C VAL A 264 19.22 23.16 -21.04
N THR A 265 18.14 23.30 -20.25
CA THR A 265 17.15 22.26 -20.06
C THR A 265 15.91 22.58 -20.86
N ARG A 266 15.45 21.63 -21.67
CA ARG A 266 14.26 21.71 -22.52
C ARG A 266 13.20 20.76 -22.05
N TYR A 267 11.95 21.21 -22.15
CA TYR A 267 10.75 20.46 -21.82
C TYR A 267 9.92 20.33 -23.09
N GLN A 268 9.80 19.11 -23.64
CA GLN A 268 9.15 18.90 -24.92
C GLN A 268 8.24 17.66 -24.92
N ASP A 269 7.26 17.64 -25.84
CA ASP A 269 6.46 16.44 -26.07
C ASP A 269 7.22 15.38 -26.88
N GLY A 270 6.55 14.23 -27.13
CA GLY A 270 7.13 13.11 -27.88
C GLY A 270 7.56 13.48 -29.31
N ASP A 271 6.96 14.51 -29.89
CA ASP A 271 7.22 15.01 -31.23
C ASP A 271 8.33 16.10 -31.25
N GLY A 272 8.87 16.44 -30.08
CA GLY A 272 9.93 17.44 -29.92
C GLY A 272 9.44 18.89 -29.83
N LYS A 273 8.13 19.10 -29.69
CA LYS A 273 7.55 20.43 -29.52
C LYS A 273 7.74 20.89 -28.08
N GLU A 274 8.24 22.12 -27.92
CA GLU A 274 8.39 22.75 -26.61
C GLU A 274 7.04 22.94 -25.91
N ILE A 275 6.97 22.49 -24.65
CA ILE A 275 5.76 22.54 -23.81
C ILE A 275 5.95 23.39 -22.54
N SER A 276 7.17 23.82 -22.26
CA SER A 276 7.55 24.77 -21.22
C SER A 276 8.81 25.50 -21.64
N PRO A 277 8.99 26.79 -21.26
CA PRO A 277 10.18 27.55 -21.58
C PRO A 277 11.46 26.83 -21.20
N GLU A 278 12.47 26.97 -22.07
CA GLU A 278 13.82 26.50 -21.85
C GLU A 278 14.44 27.18 -20.61
N GLU A 279 15.19 26.43 -19.80
CA GLU A 279 15.88 26.93 -18.60
C GLU A 279 17.38 26.83 -18.78
N ASN A 280 18.11 27.86 -18.34
CA ASN A 280 19.56 27.88 -18.38
C ASN A 280 20.13 26.94 -17.32
N GLY A 281 21.07 26.08 -17.73
CA GLY A 281 21.64 25.06 -16.85
C GLY A 281 20.95 23.70 -16.97
N SER A 282 21.38 22.79 -16.13
CA SER A 282 20.81 21.44 -16.04
C SER A 282 19.81 21.39 -14.88
N HIS A 283 18.55 21.16 -15.21
CA HIS A 283 17.45 21.04 -14.24
C HIS A 283 16.79 19.67 -14.34
N GLY A 284 16.13 19.24 -13.26
CA GLY A 284 15.33 18.01 -13.22
C GLY A 284 13.99 18.14 -13.95
N PRO A 285 13.27 17.03 -14.17
CA PRO A 285 11.93 17.07 -14.71
C PRO A 285 10.98 17.79 -13.73
N LYS A 286 10.07 18.60 -14.26
CA LYS A 286 9.06 19.32 -13.50
C LYS A 286 7.66 18.83 -13.81
N THR A 287 6.73 19.00 -12.87
CA THR A 287 5.32 18.70 -13.12
C THR A 287 4.72 19.74 -14.06
N LEU A 288 4.17 19.30 -15.18
CA LEU A 288 3.48 20.14 -16.16
C LEU A 288 2.02 19.73 -16.26
N GLU A 289 1.12 20.69 -16.05
CA GLU A 289 -0.33 20.43 -16.07
C GLU A 289 -0.76 19.87 -17.44
N GLY A 290 -1.48 18.75 -17.42
CA GLY A 290 -1.95 18.08 -18.64
C GLY A 290 -0.89 17.25 -19.37
N TYR A 291 0.30 17.04 -18.76
CA TYR A 291 1.36 16.22 -19.34
C TYR A 291 1.92 15.23 -18.31
N GLU A 292 2.25 14.04 -18.78
CA GLU A 292 2.93 12.98 -18.05
C GLU A 292 4.40 12.92 -18.51
N TYR A 293 5.31 12.93 -17.56
CA TYR A 293 6.75 12.78 -17.84
C TYR A 293 7.05 11.36 -18.37
N THR A 294 7.84 11.28 -19.45
CA THR A 294 8.18 10.01 -20.09
C THR A 294 9.66 9.67 -20.10
N GLY A 295 10.54 10.65 -19.87
CA GLY A 295 11.97 10.38 -19.79
C GLY A 295 12.85 11.62 -19.98
N THR A 296 14.15 11.43 -19.72
CA THR A 296 15.21 12.44 -19.91
C THR A 296 16.28 11.90 -20.86
N LYS A 297 16.77 12.74 -21.73
CA LYS A 297 17.95 12.48 -22.58
C LYS A 297 18.86 13.68 -22.59
N THR A 298 20.13 13.46 -22.85
CA THR A 298 21.11 14.54 -23.06
C THR A 298 21.50 14.55 -24.53
N ASP A 299 21.50 15.73 -25.16
CA ASP A 299 21.96 15.87 -26.53
C ASP A 299 23.50 15.92 -26.62
N LYS A 300 24.03 15.93 -27.85
CA LYS A 300 25.47 15.98 -28.11
C LYS A 300 26.16 17.26 -27.61
N ASN A 301 25.38 18.29 -27.30
CA ASN A 301 25.87 19.59 -26.80
C ASN A 301 25.79 19.67 -25.28
N GLY A 302 25.30 18.60 -24.61
CA GLY A 302 25.14 18.54 -23.14
C GLY A 302 23.81 19.10 -22.63
N ASN A 303 22.90 19.53 -23.52
CA ASN A 303 21.59 20.01 -23.10
C ASN A 303 20.73 18.86 -22.55
N VAL A 304 20.02 19.10 -21.48
CA VAL A 304 19.07 18.16 -20.88
C VAL A 304 17.71 18.33 -21.56
N ILE A 305 17.12 17.25 -22.00
CA ILE A 305 15.80 17.24 -22.66
C ILE A 305 14.87 16.31 -21.90
N HIS A 306 13.86 16.88 -21.27
CA HIS A 306 12.78 16.16 -20.64
C HIS A 306 11.63 15.97 -21.63
N THR A 307 11.21 14.74 -21.83
CA THR A 307 10.12 14.39 -22.74
C THR A 307 8.86 14.06 -21.96
N TYR A 308 7.72 14.51 -22.50
CA TYR A 308 6.41 14.35 -21.86
C TYR A 308 5.38 13.86 -22.88
N LYS A 309 4.36 13.21 -22.38
CA LYS A 309 3.18 12.80 -23.15
C LYS A 309 1.96 13.58 -22.66
N LYS A 310 1.17 14.11 -23.59
CA LYS A 310 -0.08 14.79 -23.23
C LYS A 310 -1.07 13.79 -22.63
N VAL A 311 -1.56 14.07 -21.44
CA VAL A 311 -2.61 13.29 -20.80
C VAL A 311 -3.94 13.67 -21.43
N VAL A 312 -4.54 12.75 -22.17
CA VAL A 312 -5.92 12.90 -22.64
C VAL A 312 -6.79 12.47 -21.47
N THR A 313 -7.31 13.42 -20.71
CA THR A 313 -8.39 13.13 -19.77
C THR A 313 -9.56 12.60 -20.59
N PRO A 314 -10.06 11.39 -20.38
CA PRO A 314 -11.25 10.94 -21.08
C PRO A 314 -12.38 11.88 -20.69
N THR A 315 -12.88 12.63 -21.63
CA THR A 315 -14.12 13.36 -21.48
C THR A 315 -15.16 12.32 -21.06
N ARG A 316 -15.78 12.52 -19.91
CA ARG A 316 -16.82 11.69 -19.33
C ARG A 316 -17.74 11.21 -20.46
N SER A 317 -17.66 9.93 -20.83
CA SER A 317 -18.59 9.29 -21.74
C SER A 317 -19.99 9.52 -21.22
N GLU A 318 -20.82 10.09 -22.07
CA GLU A 318 -22.25 10.16 -21.85
C GLU A 318 -22.77 8.77 -21.48
N GLN A 319 -23.51 8.72 -20.40
CA GLN A 319 -24.23 7.54 -19.93
C GLN A 319 -25.05 6.97 -21.11
N PRO A 320 -25.04 5.65 -21.34
CA PRO A 320 -25.91 5.06 -22.35
C PRO A 320 -27.36 5.41 -22.04
N VAL A 321 -28.02 6.07 -22.96
CA VAL A 321 -29.47 6.33 -22.91
C VAL A 321 -30.16 4.96 -22.99
N LEU A 322 -30.86 4.58 -21.94
CA LEU A 322 -31.73 3.41 -21.94
C LEU A 322 -32.81 3.57 -23.06
N PRO A 323 -33.13 2.50 -23.80
CA PRO A 323 -34.11 2.60 -24.89
C PRO A 323 -35.48 2.95 -24.34
N VAL A 324 -36.04 4.00 -24.92
CA VAL A 324 -37.41 4.48 -24.67
C VAL A 324 -38.40 3.44 -25.14
N ARG A 325 -39.24 2.96 -24.23
CA ARG A 325 -40.40 2.11 -24.51
C ARG A 325 -41.45 2.91 -25.26
N PRO A 326 -42.10 2.36 -26.30
CA PRO A 326 -43.10 3.08 -27.08
C PRO A 326 -44.34 3.45 -26.25
N THR A 327 -44.73 4.70 -26.33
CA THR A 327 -45.98 5.23 -25.78
C THR A 327 -47.13 4.99 -26.75
N ASP A 328 -48.24 4.52 -26.28
CA ASP A 328 -49.55 4.45 -26.92
C ASP A 328 -50.33 5.80 -26.69
N PRO A 329 -51.28 6.17 -27.56
CA PRO A 329 -51.60 7.56 -27.84
C PRO A 329 -52.80 8.18 -27.10
N GLU A 330 -52.71 9.49 -26.99
CA GLU A 330 -53.75 10.56 -26.92
C GLU A 330 -55.05 10.44 -26.15
N LYS A 331 -55.28 11.45 -25.28
CA LYS A 331 -56.46 12.30 -25.35
C LYS A 331 -56.30 13.65 -24.62
N PRO A 332 -56.98 14.71 -25.03
CA PRO A 332 -56.42 16.07 -25.08
C PRO A 332 -56.98 17.09 -24.06
N VAL A 333 -56.22 18.19 -23.94
CA VAL A 333 -56.58 19.64 -23.77
C VAL A 333 -57.23 20.12 -22.49
N ALA A 334 -56.53 21.03 -21.80
CA ALA A 334 -56.97 22.40 -21.49
C ALA A 334 -55.82 23.23 -20.84
N THR A 335 -55.39 24.26 -21.55
CA THR A 335 -54.72 25.47 -21.08
C THR A 335 -55.86 26.52 -20.89
N PRO A 336 -55.69 27.69 -20.24
CA PRO A 336 -54.49 28.43 -19.84
C PRO A 336 -54.61 29.17 -18.49
N THR A 337 -53.58 29.81 -17.95
CA THR A 337 -53.46 31.27 -17.85
C THR A 337 -52.42 31.67 -16.81
N GLN A 338 -51.52 32.51 -17.25
CA GLN A 338 -50.54 33.33 -16.56
C GLN A 338 -51.05 33.98 -15.25
N VAL A 339 -50.15 34.32 -14.35
CA VAL A 339 -49.78 35.69 -14.00
C VAL A 339 -48.55 35.75 -13.09
N SER A 340 -47.69 36.61 -13.45
CA SER A 340 -46.46 37.21 -12.98
C SER A 340 -46.32 37.65 -11.54
N ARG A 341 -45.04 37.86 -11.20
CA ARG A 341 -44.46 38.95 -10.35
C ARG A 341 -44.32 38.62 -8.86
N THR A 342 -43.25 38.86 -8.24
CA THR A 342 -42.15 39.81 -8.15
C THR A 342 -41.52 39.65 -6.77
N GLU A 343 -40.22 39.65 -6.72
CA GLU A 343 -39.30 40.24 -5.71
C GLU A 343 -39.70 40.35 -4.22
N SER A 344 -38.79 39.85 -3.36
CA SER A 344 -37.97 40.79 -2.57
C SER A 344 -37.53 40.20 -1.24
N ASN A 345 -36.22 40.11 -1.05
CA ASN A 345 -35.37 40.52 0.07
C ASN A 345 -35.72 40.23 1.53
N GLN A 346 -34.61 39.81 2.13
CA GLN A 346 -34.08 40.18 3.48
C GLN A 346 -34.49 39.33 4.69
N ALA A 347 -33.51 38.64 5.16
CA ALA A 347 -32.65 38.98 6.33
C ALA A 347 -33.16 38.54 7.72
N VAL A 348 -32.28 37.86 8.41
CA VAL A 348 -31.84 38.04 9.83
C VAL A 348 -32.59 37.30 10.94
N SER A 349 -31.75 36.63 11.69
CA SER A 349 -31.71 36.40 13.16
C SER A 349 -32.36 35.18 13.75
N GLU A 350 -31.43 34.35 14.25
CA GLU A 350 -31.28 33.95 15.69
C GLU A 350 -32.53 33.55 16.44
N THR A 351 -32.56 32.37 17.02
CA THR A 351 -32.37 32.14 18.43
C THR A 351 -32.86 30.76 18.87
N THR A 352 -31.94 30.02 19.48
CA THR A 352 -32.04 29.18 20.69
C THR A 352 -33.17 28.18 20.95
N VAL A 353 -32.70 26.95 21.28
CA VAL A 353 -33.06 26.09 22.43
C VAL A 353 -34.42 25.38 22.41
N ALA A 354 -34.39 24.06 22.40
CA ALA A 354 -34.82 23.23 23.52
C ALA A 354 -34.70 21.74 23.22
N ASN A 355 -34.05 21.14 24.13
CA ASN A 355 -34.03 19.76 24.61
C ASN A 355 -35.40 19.10 24.58
N ASP A 356 -35.49 17.86 24.05
CA ASP A 356 -36.48 16.93 24.59
C ASP A 356 -35.94 15.49 24.56
N LYS A 357 -35.56 15.06 25.74
CA LYS A 357 -35.40 13.66 26.13
C LYS A 357 -36.74 12.95 26.05
N LYS A 358 -36.81 11.83 25.35
CA LYS A 358 -37.84 10.83 25.61
C LYS A 358 -37.19 9.60 26.23
N GLU A 359 -37.37 9.49 27.52
CA GLU A 359 -37.22 8.28 28.33
C GLU A 359 -38.22 7.24 27.91
N LEU A 360 -37.76 5.96 27.82
CA LEU A 360 -38.60 4.78 27.73
C LEU A 360 -38.77 4.20 29.14
N PRO A 361 -39.91 3.69 29.50
CA PRO A 361 -40.23 3.27 30.87
C PRO A 361 -39.58 1.96 31.25
N ASN A 362 -39.03 1.95 32.44
CA ASN A 362 -38.50 0.84 33.21
C ASN A 362 -39.69 0.03 33.81
N THR A 363 -39.76 -1.27 33.55
CA THR A 363 -40.61 -2.16 34.33
C THR A 363 -39.88 -3.43 34.71
N GLY A 364 -39.68 -3.56 36.02
CA GLY A 364 -39.92 -4.80 36.75
C GLY A 364 -38.79 -5.77 36.90
N THR A 365 -38.11 -5.64 37.96
CA THR A 365 -37.32 -6.60 38.73
C THR A 365 -38.13 -7.88 38.99
N GLU A 366 -37.53 -9.06 38.75
CA GLU A 366 -37.29 -10.13 39.74
C GLU A 366 -36.80 -11.42 39.10
N ASP A 367 -35.89 -12.10 39.83
CA ASP A 367 -35.33 -13.43 39.66
C ASP A 367 -34.06 -13.58 38.80
N LYS A 368 -32.93 -13.18 39.42
CA LYS A 368 -31.57 -13.29 38.87
C LYS A 368 -30.85 -14.64 39.12
N ALA A 369 -31.47 -15.64 39.64
CA ALA A 369 -30.76 -16.87 40.03
C ALA A 369 -30.78 -18.01 39.02
N GLY A 370 -31.63 -17.97 37.98
CA GLY A 370 -31.82 -19.07 37.04
C GLY A 370 -31.13 -18.96 35.69
N LEU A 371 -30.71 -17.74 35.30
CA LEU A 371 -30.20 -17.47 33.94
C LEU A 371 -28.67 -17.56 33.77
N ALA A 372 -27.94 -17.55 34.88
CA ALA A 372 -26.46 -17.62 34.84
C ALA A 372 -25.93 -19.02 34.43
N SER A 373 -26.68 -20.08 34.69
CA SER A 373 -26.24 -21.43 34.33
C SER A 373 -26.52 -21.82 32.88
N LEU A 374 -27.50 -21.18 32.24
CA LEU A 374 -27.82 -21.43 30.82
C LEU A 374 -26.94 -20.66 29.84
N GLY A 375 -26.42 -19.50 30.23
CA GLY A 375 -25.48 -18.76 29.43
C GLY A 375 -24.11 -19.45 29.30
N LEU A 376 -23.72 -20.21 30.30
CA LEU A 376 -22.47 -20.95 30.35
C LEU A 376 -22.44 -22.14 29.38
N LEU A 377 -23.59 -22.81 29.19
CA LEU A 377 -23.66 -23.92 28.24
C LEU A 377 -23.63 -23.46 26.77
N GLY A 378 -24.10 -22.24 26.49
CA GLY A 378 -24.05 -21.65 25.15
C GLY A 378 -22.64 -21.27 24.73
N MET A 379 -21.78 -20.81 25.67
CA MET A 379 -20.39 -20.51 25.40
C MET A 379 -19.53 -21.75 25.15
N LEU A 380 -19.85 -22.87 25.75
CA LEU A 380 -19.14 -24.14 25.58
C LEU A 380 -19.28 -24.75 24.19
N SER A 381 -20.34 -24.39 23.45
CA SER A 381 -20.59 -24.88 22.09
C SER A 381 -19.83 -24.02 21.03
N ALA A 382 -19.34 -22.84 21.41
CA ALA A 382 -18.66 -21.92 20.49
C ALA A 382 -17.21 -22.33 20.19
N PHE A 383 -16.60 -23.18 21.00
CA PHE A 383 -15.24 -23.68 20.78
C PHE A 383 -15.27 -25.07 20.12
N GLY A 384 -15.86 -25.11 18.94
CA GLY A 384 -15.75 -26.27 18.05
C GLY A 384 -14.33 -26.37 17.54
N LEU A 385 -13.57 -27.28 18.08
CA LEU A 385 -12.26 -27.68 17.58
C LEU A 385 -12.39 -28.11 16.11
N VAL A 386 -11.84 -27.31 15.20
CA VAL A 386 -11.56 -27.77 13.85
C VAL A 386 -10.34 -28.68 13.91
N ALA A 387 -10.53 -29.94 14.27
CA ALA A 387 -9.54 -30.97 14.03
C ALA A 387 -9.50 -31.21 12.51
N ARG A 388 -8.52 -30.62 11.83
CA ARG A 388 -8.20 -30.99 10.43
C ARG A 388 -7.78 -32.46 10.44
N LYS A 389 -8.61 -33.32 9.86
CA LYS A 389 -8.27 -34.72 9.62
C LYS A 389 -7.13 -34.76 8.61
N LYS A 390 -5.94 -35.17 9.09
CA LYS A 390 -4.78 -35.48 8.27
C LYS A 390 -5.21 -36.59 7.28
N LYS A 391 -5.21 -36.30 5.99
CA LYS A 391 -5.30 -37.33 4.95
C LYS A 391 -3.97 -38.02 4.91
N GLU A 392 -3.91 -39.23 5.39
CA GLU A 392 -2.83 -40.16 5.10
C GLU A 392 -3.08 -40.70 3.68
N ASP A 393 -2.14 -40.49 2.81
CA ASP A 393 -1.76 -41.33 1.71
C ASP A 393 -0.26 -41.45 1.70
#